data_d2c408ef17f4a537691530b84c1b148e
#
_entry.id   d2c408ef17f4a537691530b84c1b148e
#
_cell.length_a   1.000
_cell.length_b   1.000
_cell.length_c   1.000
_cell.angle_alpha   90.00
_cell.angle_beta   90.00
_cell.angle_gamma   90.00
#
_symmetry.space_group_name_H-M   'P 1'
#
loop_
_entity.id
_entity.type
_entity.pdbx_description
1 polymer ?
#
loop_
_entity_poly.entity_id
_entity_poly.type
_entity_poly.pdbx_seq_one_letter_code
_entity_poly.pdbx_strand_id
1 'polypeptide(L)'
;QAEAQKYKDEGFTAFKMRFGYGPAHLQKGVAENLKSVEAIREVIGYDNDLMLECYMGWNLEYAKRMLPKLEKFEPRWLEEPVIADDIDGYAELNQLTSIPISGGEHEFSLYGFKQLLDKKAISVVQYDTNRVGGITAAHKINALCEAYSVPVIPHAGQMHNYHLTMSTIASPMSEYFPMFDVEVGNELFYYIFDGEPVAENGFVQLDDNKPGLGLTMKTEFLDQFNIIE
;
A
#
# COMPACT_ATOMS: atom_id res chain seq x y z
N GLN A 1 -10.95 -15.44 5.14
CA GLN A 1 -10.21 -16.26 6.14
C GLN A 1 -9.26 -17.26 5.47
N ALA A 2 -9.71 -18.05 4.48
CA ALA A 2 -8.86 -19.04 3.81
C ALA A 2 -7.62 -18.41 3.14
N GLU A 3 -7.78 -17.28 2.47
CA GLU A 3 -6.70 -16.52 1.86
C GLU A 3 -5.71 -15.99 2.90
N ALA A 4 -6.20 -15.38 3.98
CA ALA A 4 -5.34 -14.91 5.07
C ALA A 4 -4.56 -16.06 5.74
N GLN A 5 -5.18 -17.24 5.90
CA GLN A 5 -4.50 -18.42 6.40
C GLN A 5 -3.41 -18.90 5.45
N LYS A 6 -3.69 -18.94 4.14
CA LYS A 6 -2.71 -19.29 3.12
C LYS A 6 -1.46 -18.41 3.23
N TYR A 7 -1.60 -17.09 3.22
CA TYR A 7 -0.45 -16.19 3.31
C TYR A 7 0.27 -16.25 4.66
N LYS A 8 -0.47 -16.49 5.74
CA LYS A 8 0.16 -16.75 7.05
C LYS A 8 1.02 -18.02 7.03
N ASP A 9 0.55 -19.09 6.40
CA ASP A 9 1.29 -20.34 6.24
C ASP A 9 2.53 -20.18 5.32
N GLU A 10 2.47 -19.22 4.38
CA GLU A 10 3.60 -18.81 3.53
C GLU A 10 4.61 -17.88 4.25
N GLY A 11 4.37 -17.56 5.53
CA GLY A 11 5.28 -16.81 6.38
C GLY A 11 5.11 -15.29 6.36
N PHE A 12 4.06 -14.77 5.74
CA PHE A 12 3.76 -13.34 5.82
C PHE A 12 3.31 -12.95 7.23
N THR A 13 3.77 -11.78 7.69
CA THR A 13 3.47 -11.20 9.01
C THR A 13 2.72 -9.87 8.95
N ALA A 14 2.46 -9.39 7.74
CA ALA A 14 1.72 -8.16 7.49
C ALA A 14 0.69 -8.38 6.38
N PHE A 15 -0.56 -7.97 6.65
CA PHE A 15 -1.70 -8.29 5.79
C PHE A 15 -2.50 -7.02 5.52
N LYS A 16 -2.78 -6.73 4.25
CA LYS A 16 -3.67 -5.64 3.84
C LYS A 16 -4.98 -6.20 3.30
N MET A 17 -6.10 -5.69 3.79
CA MET A 17 -7.42 -6.02 3.27
C MET A 17 -8.15 -4.78 2.78
N ARG A 18 -8.89 -4.92 1.70
CA ARG A 18 -9.73 -3.85 1.14
C ARG A 18 -11.17 -4.01 1.61
N PHE A 19 -11.78 -2.88 1.98
CA PHE A 19 -13.20 -2.84 2.35
C PHE A 19 -14.11 -2.97 1.13
N GLY A 20 -15.18 -3.78 1.27
CA GLY A 20 -16.19 -3.95 0.22
C GLY A 20 -17.38 -3.01 0.31
N TYR A 21 -17.53 -2.27 1.42
CA TYR A 21 -18.72 -1.48 1.69
C TYR A 21 -18.37 -0.03 2.03
N GLY A 22 -19.21 0.88 1.57
CA GLY A 22 -19.08 2.32 1.81
C GLY A 22 -20.39 2.97 2.24
N PRO A 23 -20.49 4.32 2.21
CA PRO A 23 -21.62 5.09 2.73
C PRO A 23 -22.99 4.67 2.18
N ALA A 24 -23.08 4.28 0.91
CA ALA A 24 -24.31 3.84 0.27
C ALA A 24 -24.96 2.59 0.93
N HIS A 25 -24.17 1.83 1.66
CA HIS A 25 -24.64 0.60 2.33
C HIS A 25 -25.14 0.82 3.76
N LEU A 26 -25.15 2.06 4.25
CA LEU A 26 -25.65 2.45 5.56
C LEU A 26 -25.11 1.57 6.72
N GLN A 27 -25.95 1.25 7.70
CA GLN A 27 -25.56 0.42 8.86
C GLN A 27 -25.18 -1.00 8.50
N LYS A 28 -25.76 -1.56 7.44
CA LYS A 28 -25.38 -2.89 6.94
C LYS A 28 -23.93 -2.90 6.50
N GLY A 29 -23.49 -1.89 5.74
CA GLY A 29 -22.10 -1.79 5.31
C GLY A 29 -21.12 -1.65 6.47
N VAL A 30 -21.47 -0.89 7.51
CA VAL A 30 -20.69 -0.81 8.74
C VAL A 30 -20.52 -2.19 9.38
N ALA A 31 -21.60 -2.93 9.55
CA ALA A 31 -21.58 -4.25 10.17
C ALA A 31 -20.75 -5.26 9.37
N GLU A 32 -20.93 -5.30 8.04
CA GLU A 32 -20.18 -6.23 7.16
C GLU A 32 -18.69 -5.90 7.12
N ASN A 33 -18.31 -4.62 7.07
CA ASN A 33 -16.91 -4.22 7.13
C ASN A 33 -16.25 -4.66 8.46
N LEU A 34 -16.91 -4.43 9.61
CA LEU A 34 -16.39 -4.85 10.91
C LEU A 34 -16.27 -6.37 11.01
N LYS A 35 -17.24 -7.11 10.51
CA LYS A 35 -17.22 -8.57 10.47
C LYS A 35 -16.05 -9.09 9.62
N SER A 36 -15.75 -8.43 8.51
CA SER A 36 -14.60 -8.79 7.66
C SER A 36 -13.28 -8.58 8.39
N VAL A 37 -13.11 -7.45 9.09
CA VAL A 37 -11.89 -7.17 9.89
C VAL A 37 -11.74 -8.20 11.01
N GLU A 38 -12.83 -8.50 11.75
CA GLU A 38 -12.84 -9.51 12.81
C GLU A 38 -12.41 -10.86 12.27
N ALA A 39 -12.97 -11.29 11.15
CA ALA A 39 -12.68 -12.57 10.53
C ALA A 39 -11.20 -12.70 10.10
N ILE A 40 -10.55 -11.61 9.67
CA ILE A 40 -9.11 -11.61 9.36
C ILE A 40 -8.31 -11.66 10.66
N ARG A 41 -8.64 -10.83 11.67
CA ARG A 41 -7.96 -10.85 12.99
C ARG A 41 -8.01 -12.21 13.68
N GLU A 42 -9.14 -12.95 13.59
CA GLU A 42 -9.23 -14.30 14.10
C GLU A 42 -8.19 -15.25 13.50
N VAL A 43 -7.82 -15.04 12.22
CA VAL A 43 -6.83 -15.87 11.53
C VAL A 43 -5.41 -15.42 11.83
N ILE A 44 -5.11 -14.11 11.63
CA ILE A 44 -3.74 -13.63 11.72
C ILE A 44 -3.28 -13.38 13.17
N GLY A 45 -4.21 -13.17 14.10
CA GLY A 45 -3.90 -12.78 15.49
C GLY A 45 -3.47 -11.31 15.60
N TYR A 46 -2.97 -10.93 16.77
CA TYR A 46 -2.48 -9.56 17.05
C TYR A 46 -0.96 -9.45 17.00
N ASP A 47 -0.24 -10.55 16.84
CA ASP A 47 1.22 -10.56 16.64
C ASP A 47 1.60 -10.18 15.18
N ASN A 48 0.62 -10.13 14.29
CA ASN A 48 0.78 -9.77 12.88
C ASN A 48 0.13 -8.42 12.58
N ASP A 49 0.73 -7.66 11.69
CA ASP A 49 0.22 -6.37 11.24
C ASP A 49 -1.03 -6.53 10.35
N LEU A 50 -2.05 -5.72 10.60
CA LEU A 50 -3.22 -5.63 9.73
C LEU A 50 -3.36 -4.20 9.21
N MET A 51 -3.38 -4.05 7.90
CA MET A 51 -3.66 -2.81 7.22
C MET A 51 -5.05 -2.86 6.61
N LEU A 52 -5.75 -1.74 6.64
CA LEU A 52 -7.12 -1.61 6.15
C LEU A 52 -7.17 -0.59 5.04
N GLU A 53 -7.70 -0.98 3.88
CA GLU A 53 -7.77 -0.11 2.72
C GLU A 53 -9.21 0.23 2.34
N CYS A 54 -9.47 1.52 2.08
CA CYS A 54 -10.75 2.03 1.62
C CYS A 54 -10.77 2.37 0.13
N TYR A 55 -9.60 2.59 -0.47
CA TYR A 55 -9.47 2.99 -1.87
C TYR A 55 -10.40 4.15 -2.25
N MET A 56 -10.39 5.20 -1.44
CA MET A 56 -11.25 6.40 -1.57
C MET A 56 -12.77 6.11 -1.56
N GLY A 57 -13.16 4.91 -1.15
CA GLY A 57 -14.56 4.46 -1.19
C GLY A 57 -15.46 5.01 -0.09
N TRP A 58 -14.91 5.77 0.87
CA TRP A 58 -15.68 6.39 1.94
C TRP A 58 -15.76 7.91 1.77
N ASN A 59 -16.60 8.52 2.59
CA ASN A 59 -16.60 9.96 2.83
C ASN A 59 -16.22 10.26 4.28
N LEU A 60 -15.97 11.52 4.58
CA LEU A 60 -15.52 11.97 5.89
C LEU A 60 -16.47 11.54 7.04
N GLU A 61 -17.79 11.67 6.82
CA GLU A 61 -18.80 11.26 7.82
C GLU A 61 -18.73 9.75 8.10
N TYR A 62 -18.67 8.92 7.06
CA TYR A 62 -18.59 7.47 7.21
C TYR A 62 -17.27 7.04 7.85
N ALA A 63 -16.16 7.64 7.46
CA ALA A 63 -14.85 7.38 8.06
C ALA A 63 -14.87 7.68 9.57
N LYS A 64 -15.38 8.85 9.99
CA LYS A 64 -15.55 9.21 11.41
C LYS A 64 -16.39 8.21 12.21
N ARG A 65 -17.38 7.59 11.59
CA ARG A 65 -18.21 6.55 12.24
C ARG A 65 -17.49 5.21 12.36
N MET A 66 -16.60 4.91 11.41
CA MET A 66 -15.86 3.65 11.37
C MET A 66 -14.66 3.65 12.34
N LEU A 67 -13.89 4.74 12.37
CA LEU A 67 -12.65 4.84 13.14
C LEU A 67 -12.76 4.31 14.58
N PRO A 68 -13.67 4.79 15.45
CA PRO A 68 -13.74 4.31 16.83
C PRO A 68 -14.14 2.84 16.95
N LYS A 69 -14.72 2.24 15.89
CA LYS A 69 -15.09 0.82 15.87
C LYS A 69 -13.95 -0.07 15.40
N LEU A 70 -13.00 0.52 14.64
CA LEU A 70 -11.83 -0.15 14.11
C LEU A 70 -10.67 -0.18 15.11
N GLU A 71 -10.57 0.78 16.02
CA GLU A 71 -9.45 0.89 16.98
C GLU A 71 -9.23 -0.39 17.78
N LYS A 72 -10.29 -1.10 18.17
CA LYS A 72 -10.19 -2.38 18.91
C LYS A 72 -9.48 -3.50 18.13
N PHE A 73 -9.37 -3.37 16.82
CA PHE A 73 -8.66 -4.34 15.97
C PHE A 73 -7.19 -3.97 15.77
N GLU A 74 -6.72 -2.86 16.32
CA GLU A 74 -5.34 -2.40 16.29
C GLU A 74 -4.74 -2.41 14.86
N PRO A 75 -5.40 -1.79 13.85
CA PRO A 75 -4.83 -1.75 12.52
C PRO A 75 -3.58 -0.89 12.50
N ARG A 76 -2.58 -1.31 11.73
CA ARG A 76 -1.34 -0.56 11.54
C ARG A 76 -1.57 0.77 10.83
N TRP A 77 -2.52 0.80 9.88
CA TRP A 77 -3.06 2.03 9.29
C TRP A 77 -4.43 1.81 8.63
N LEU A 78 -5.10 2.93 8.35
CA LEU A 78 -6.27 3.01 7.48
C LEU A 78 -5.88 3.80 6.23
N GLU A 79 -5.93 3.16 5.06
CA GLU A 79 -5.48 3.65 3.77
C GLU A 79 -6.63 4.27 2.97
N GLU A 80 -6.38 5.46 2.42
CA GLU A 80 -7.26 6.21 1.54
C GLU A 80 -8.75 6.21 1.93
N PRO A 81 -9.09 6.66 3.15
CA PRO A 81 -10.49 6.66 3.61
C PRO A 81 -11.39 7.59 2.80
N VAL A 82 -10.87 8.70 2.30
CA VAL A 82 -11.58 9.71 1.51
C VAL A 82 -10.85 9.97 0.19
N ILE A 83 -11.46 10.73 -0.73
CA ILE A 83 -10.82 11.07 -2.00
C ILE A 83 -9.48 11.78 -1.77
N ALA A 84 -8.49 11.52 -2.64
CA ALA A 84 -7.12 12.03 -2.48
C ALA A 84 -7.04 13.56 -2.41
N ASP A 85 -7.94 14.28 -3.07
CA ASP A 85 -8.00 15.73 -3.07
C ASP A 85 -8.49 16.34 -1.74
N ASP A 86 -9.13 15.56 -0.85
CA ASP A 86 -9.65 16.04 0.44
C ASP A 86 -8.58 16.00 1.53
N ILE A 87 -7.48 16.74 1.30
CA ILE A 87 -6.34 16.82 2.23
C ILE A 87 -6.76 17.30 3.63
N ASP A 88 -7.74 18.20 3.72
CA ASP A 88 -8.24 18.68 5.01
C ASP A 88 -9.05 17.59 5.73
N GLY A 89 -9.81 16.79 4.98
CA GLY A 89 -10.48 15.60 5.52
C GLY A 89 -9.49 14.55 6.04
N TYR A 90 -8.41 14.29 5.33
CA TYR A 90 -7.32 13.44 5.81
C TYR A 90 -6.72 13.98 7.11
N ALA A 91 -6.41 15.28 7.18
CA ALA A 91 -5.84 15.90 8.37
C ALA A 91 -6.80 15.82 9.57
N GLU A 92 -8.11 16.01 9.33
CA GLU A 92 -9.12 15.85 10.37
C GLU A 92 -9.20 14.42 10.88
N LEU A 93 -9.25 13.43 10.00
CA LEU A 93 -9.27 12.00 10.37
C LEU A 93 -8.02 11.62 11.15
N ASN A 94 -6.84 12.03 10.68
CA ASN A 94 -5.56 11.70 11.33
C ASN A 94 -5.42 12.28 12.75
N GLN A 95 -6.16 13.34 13.08
CA GLN A 95 -6.22 13.92 14.43
C GLN A 95 -7.27 13.25 15.33
N LEU A 96 -8.28 12.60 14.76
CA LEU A 96 -9.42 12.06 15.51
C LEU A 96 -9.21 10.64 16.04
N THR A 97 -8.18 9.95 15.61
CA THR A 97 -7.97 8.53 15.93
C THR A 97 -6.53 8.22 16.26
N SER A 98 -6.31 7.14 16.97
CA SER A 98 -5.00 6.52 17.18
C SER A 98 -4.53 5.68 15.99
N ILE A 99 -5.42 5.34 15.06
CA ILE A 99 -5.08 4.58 13.84
C ILE A 99 -4.34 5.51 12.88
N PRO A 100 -3.09 5.24 12.49
CA PRO A 100 -2.39 6.02 11.48
C PRO A 100 -3.20 6.07 10.17
N ILE A 101 -3.38 7.25 9.60
CA ILE A 101 -3.99 7.40 8.27
C ILE A 101 -2.87 7.35 7.24
N SER A 102 -3.06 6.58 6.18
CA SER A 102 -2.10 6.46 5.09
C SER A 102 -2.71 6.85 3.75
N GLY A 103 -1.86 7.15 2.79
CA GLY A 103 -2.24 7.47 1.43
C GLY A 103 -1.07 8.00 0.62
N GLY A 104 -1.35 8.32 -0.63
CA GLY A 104 -0.38 8.91 -1.53
C GLY A 104 -0.24 8.21 -2.87
N GLU A 105 -0.85 7.06 -3.09
CA GLU A 105 -0.82 6.43 -4.43
C GLU A 105 -1.50 7.29 -5.50
N HIS A 106 -2.44 8.14 -5.10
CA HIS A 106 -3.13 9.09 -5.97
C HIS A 106 -2.58 10.52 -5.89
N GLU A 107 -1.39 10.72 -5.30
CA GLU A 107 -0.63 11.97 -5.38
C GLU A 107 0.55 11.81 -6.36
N PHE A 108 0.75 12.80 -7.22
CA PHE A 108 1.67 12.70 -8.37
C PHE A 108 2.90 13.59 -8.25
N SER A 109 2.98 14.47 -7.24
CA SER A 109 4.04 15.47 -7.18
C SER A 109 4.70 15.58 -5.81
N LEU A 110 6.01 15.87 -5.81
CA LEU A 110 6.73 16.20 -4.58
C LEU A 110 6.04 17.31 -3.76
N TYR A 111 5.39 18.26 -4.43
CA TYR A 111 4.74 19.40 -3.78
C TYR A 111 3.43 19.00 -3.11
N GLY A 112 2.70 18.05 -3.68
CA GLY A 112 1.51 17.48 -3.05
C GLY A 112 1.89 16.66 -1.81
N PHE A 113 2.93 15.84 -1.86
CA PHE A 113 3.45 15.15 -0.67
C PHE A 113 3.89 16.14 0.41
N LYS A 114 4.58 17.23 0.03
CA LYS A 114 4.91 18.29 0.98
C LYS A 114 3.66 18.86 1.65
N GLN A 115 2.58 19.10 0.89
CA GLN A 115 1.33 19.63 1.43
C GLN A 115 0.65 18.63 2.39
N LEU A 116 0.62 17.33 2.04
CA LEU A 116 0.11 16.28 2.91
C LEU A 116 0.86 16.23 4.26
N LEU A 117 2.19 16.35 4.21
CA LEU A 117 3.05 16.33 5.40
C LEU A 117 2.94 17.62 6.23
N ASP A 118 2.95 18.80 5.59
CA ASP A 118 2.79 20.09 6.25
C ASP A 118 1.47 20.16 7.05
N LYS A 119 0.40 19.61 6.49
CA LYS A 119 -0.93 19.56 7.14
C LYS A 119 -1.07 18.40 8.12
N LYS A 120 -0.08 17.52 8.24
CA LYS A 120 -0.15 16.27 9.00
C LYS A 120 -1.38 15.44 8.60
N ALA A 121 -1.67 15.42 7.31
CA ALA A 121 -2.82 14.76 6.75
C ALA A 121 -2.67 13.24 6.79
N ILE A 122 -1.44 12.74 6.64
CA ILE A 122 -1.12 11.31 6.67
C ILE A 122 0.04 11.03 7.64
N SER A 123 0.01 9.86 8.24
CA SER A 123 1.03 9.32 9.13
C SER A 123 1.91 8.26 8.47
N VAL A 124 1.51 7.78 7.28
CA VAL A 124 2.26 6.83 6.44
C VAL A 124 2.12 7.29 4.99
N VAL A 125 3.24 7.44 4.28
CA VAL A 125 3.26 7.82 2.86
C VAL A 125 3.33 6.58 1.99
N GLN A 126 2.43 6.49 1.00
CA GLN A 126 2.36 5.38 0.05
C GLN A 126 2.34 5.90 -1.39
N TYR A 127 3.44 6.55 -1.82
CA TYR A 127 3.54 6.98 -3.22
C TYR A 127 3.63 5.77 -4.17
N ASP A 128 3.11 5.94 -5.38
CA ASP A 128 3.35 5.00 -6.48
C ASP A 128 4.50 5.51 -7.35
N THR A 129 5.59 4.74 -7.46
CA THR A 129 6.80 5.14 -8.21
C THR A 129 6.50 5.41 -9.69
N ASN A 130 5.56 4.68 -10.28
CA ASN A 130 5.19 4.87 -11.68
C ASN A 130 4.39 6.18 -11.90
N ARG A 131 3.66 6.62 -10.87
CA ARG A 131 2.81 7.83 -10.93
C ARG A 131 3.57 9.10 -10.58
N VAL A 132 4.52 9.05 -9.64
CA VAL A 132 5.28 10.24 -9.19
C VAL A 132 6.41 10.65 -10.13
N GLY A 133 6.66 9.91 -11.21
CA GLY A 133 7.70 10.22 -12.18
C GLY A 133 9.00 9.43 -12.00
N GLY A 134 8.91 8.23 -11.43
CA GLY A 134 9.99 7.25 -11.35
C GLY A 134 10.90 7.40 -10.13
N ILE A 135 11.98 6.64 -10.13
CA ILE A 135 12.92 6.48 -9.00
C ILE A 135 13.49 7.81 -8.51
N THR A 136 13.84 8.73 -9.43
CA THR A 136 14.40 10.04 -9.06
C THR A 136 13.42 10.89 -8.25
N ALA A 137 12.15 10.88 -8.60
CA ALA A 137 11.12 11.59 -7.86
C ALA A 137 10.84 10.89 -6.51
N ALA A 138 10.76 9.56 -6.51
CA ALA A 138 10.58 8.76 -5.31
C ALA A 138 11.67 9.01 -4.25
N HIS A 139 12.95 9.08 -4.63
CA HIS A 139 14.05 9.45 -3.72
C HIS A 139 13.89 10.82 -3.08
N LYS A 140 13.36 11.81 -3.81
CA LYS A 140 13.09 13.14 -3.25
C LYS A 140 11.96 13.09 -2.23
N ILE A 141 10.93 12.27 -2.50
CA ILE A 141 9.81 12.06 -1.57
C ILE A 141 10.31 11.31 -0.32
N ASN A 142 11.15 10.28 -0.48
CA ASN A 142 11.75 9.57 0.64
C ASN A 142 12.55 10.52 1.56
N ALA A 143 13.43 11.35 1.00
CA ALA A 143 14.19 12.33 1.75
C ALA A 143 13.29 13.37 2.46
N LEU A 144 12.19 13.76 1.83
CA LEU A 144 11.20 14.64 2.45
C LEU A 144 10.53 13.93 3.64
N CYS A 145 10.09 12.69 3.47
CA CYS A 145 9.46 11.90 4.54
C CYS A 145 10.41 11.66 5.72
N GLU A 146 11.69 11.37 5.46
CA GLU A 146 12.72 11.26 6.50
C GLU A 146 12.84 12.55 7.31
N ALA A 147 12.86 13.72 6.64
CA ALA A 147 12.92 15.03 7.31
C ALA A 147 11.69 15.31 8.19
N TYR A 148 10.53 14.75 7.88
CA TYR A 148 9.30 14.83 8.68
C TYR A 148 9.16 13.68 9.68
N SER A 149 10.07 12.71 9.68
CA SER A 149 9.97 11.47 10.48
C SER A 149 8.70 10.68 10.22
N VAL A 150 8.26 10.64 8.96
CA VAL A 150 7.08 9.90 8.50
C VAL A 150 7.53 8.67 7.73
N PRO A 151 7.05 7.45 8.07
CA PRO A 151 7.40 6.24 7.35
C PRO A 151 6.83 6.23 5.93
N VAL A 152 7.56 5.54 5.04
CA VAL A 152 7.21 5.37 3.63
C VAL A 152 7.07 3.88 3.32
N ILE A 153 5.96 3.52 2.72
CA ILE A 153 5.76 2.18 2.14
C ILE A 153 5.25 2.40 0.70
N PRO A 154 6.12 2.28 -0.32
CA PRO A 154 5.70 2.51 -1.70
C PRO A 154 4.54 1.61 -2.09
N HIS A 155 3.54 2.19 -2.77
CA HIS A 155 2.40 1.45 -3.32
C HIS A 155 2.86 0.50 -4.42
N ALA A 156 2.28 -0.69 -4.45
CA ALA A 156 2.55 -1.81 -5.32
C ALA A 156 3.92 -2.48 -5.11
N GLY A 157 3.89 -3.80 -5.06
CA GLY A 157 5.07 -4.64 -4.92
C GLY A 157 5.72 -4.89 -6.29
N GLN A 158 6.79 -4.17 -6.60
CA GLN A 158 7.54 -4.29 -7.85
C GLN A 158 9.02 -4.05 -7.58
N MET A 159 9.90 -4.57 -8.45
CA MET A 159 11.35 -4.53 -8.25
C MET A 159 11.88 -3.13 -7.90
N HIS A 160 11.42 -2.08 -8.59
CA HIS A 160 11.87 -0.72 -8.31
C HIS A 160 11.46 -0.23 -6.90
N ASN A 161 10.30 -0.65 -6.39
CA ASN A 161 9.85 -0.33 -5.04
C ASN A 161 10.65 -1.09 -3.99
N TYR A 162 11.05 -2.34 -4.24
CA TYR A 162 11.91 -3.10 -3.33
C TYR A 162 13.28 -2.43 -3.19
N HIS A 163 13.90 -1.97 -4.29
CA HIS A 163 15.13 -1.19 -4.25
C HIS A 163 14.98 0.12 -3.46
N LEU A 164 13.88 0.84 -3.66
CA LEU A 164 13.58 2.08 -2.94
C LEU A 164 13.40 1.82 -1.43
N THR A 165 12.65 0.78 -1.08
CA THR A 165 12.47 0.36 0.32
C THR A 165 13.80 0.02 0.97
N MET A 166 14.64 -0.79 0.34
CA MET A 166 15.95 -1.18 0.91
C MET A 166 16.94 -0.02 1.01
N SER A 167 16.79 1.02 0.19
CA SER A 167 17.67 2.21 0.21
C SER A 167 17.19 3.32 1.14
N THR A 168 16.06 3.13 1.87
CA THR A 168 15.41 4.19 2.64
C THR A 168 15.19 3.73 4.08
N ILE A 169 15.82 4.43 5.05
CA ILE A 169 15.68 4.09 6.48
C ILE A 169 14.24 4.26 6.96
N ALA A 170 13.50 5.20 6.38
CA ALA A 170 12.09 5.45 6.72
C ALA A 170 11.12 4.35 6.21
N SER A 171 11.61 3.37 5.43
CA SER A 171 10.76 2.33 4.84
C SER A 171 10.92 1.00 5.60
N PRO A 172 10.00 0.65 6.50
CA PRO A 172 10.14 -0.54 7.36
C PRO A 172 9.75 -1.84 6.66
N MET A 173 9.01 -1.77 5.55
CA MET A 173 8.52 -2.91 4.78
C MET A 173 8.18 -2.49 3.36
N SER A 174 7.97 -3.45 2.47
CA SER A 174 7.46 -3.23 1.13
C SER A 174 6.09 -3.88 0.97
N GLU A 175 5.23 -3.30 0.16
CA GLU A 175 4.05 -3.99 -0.33
C GLU A 175 4.47 -5.12 -1.28
N TYR A 176 3.73 -6.21 -1.28
CA TYR A 176 3.97 -7.37 -2.14
C TYR A 176 2.66 -7.90 -2.70
N PHE A 177 2.61 -8.10 -4.00
CA PHE A 177 1.50 -8.74 -4.70
C PHE A 177 1.94 -10.09 -5.26
N PRO A 178 1.38 -11.21 -4.79
CA PRO A 178 1.63 -12.52 -5.38
C PRO A 178 1.20 -12.57 -6.86
N MET A 179 1.99 -13.23 -7.69
CA MET A 179 1.83 -13.24 -9.14
C MET A 179 0.43 -13.66 -9.62
N PHE A 180 -0.21 -14.62 -8.96
CA PHE A 180 -1.46 -15.23 -9.43
C PHE A 180 -2.68 -15.01 -8.52
N ASP A 181 -2.51 -14.34 -7.39
CA ASP A 181 -3.53 -14.29 -6.34
C ASP A 181 -4.17 -12.92 -6.17
N VAL A 182 -3.80 -11.93 -6.99
CA VAL A 182 -4.20 -10.54 -6.85
C VAL A 182 -4.91 -10.03 -8.12
N GLU A 183 -5.47 -8.84 -8.03
CA GLU A 183 -6.23 -8.19 -9.10
C GLU A 183 -5.55 -8.26 -10.47
N VAL A 184 -6.35 -8.47 -11.51
CA VAL A 184 -5.91 -8.47 -12.90
C VAL A 184 -5.12 -7.20 -13.22
N GLY A 185 -3.90 -7.38 -13.71
CA GLY A 185 -2.98 -6.31 -14.07
C GLY A 185 -1.68 -6.29 -13.25
N ASN A 186 -1.67 -6.79 -12.02
CA ASN A 186 -0.44 -6.88 -11.22
C ASN A 186 0.52 -7.95 -11.75
N GLU A 187 -0.02 -9.01 -12.34
CA GLU A 187 0.74 -10.04 -13.03
C GLU A 187 1.48 -9.54 -14.28
N LEU A 188 1.12 -8.37 -14.83
CA LEU A 188 1.76 -7.80 -16.03
C LEU A 188 3.28 -7.65 -15.87
N PHE A 189 3.78 -7.29 -14.69
CA PHE A 189 5.22 -7.18 -14.46
C PHE A 189 5.94 -8.51 -14.66
N TYR A 190 5.35 -9.60 -14.20
CA TYR A 190 5.88 -10.95 -14.40
C TYR A 190 5.78 -11.42 -15.86
N TYR A 191 4.83 -10.89 -16.63
CA TYR A 191 4.74 -11.16 -18.08
C TYR A 191 5.74 -10.34 -18.89
N ILE A 192 5.99 -9.10 -18.49
CA ILE A 192 6.86 -8.16 -19.22
C ILE A 192 8.33 -8.42 -18.90
N PHE A 193 8.64 -8.75 -17.65
CA PHE A 193 10.01 -8.86 -17.15
C PHE A 193 10.33 -10.25 -16.61
N ASP A 194 11.57 -10.69 -16.87
CA ASP A 194 12.23 -11.72 -16.10
C ASP A 194 13.01 -11.08 -14.95
N GLY A 195 12.97 -11.70 -13.77
CA GLY A 195 13.71 -11.28 -12.61
C GLY A 195 12.89 -10.60 -11.51
N GLU A 196 11.58 -10.39 -11.72
CA GLU A 196 10.70 -9.98 -10.61
C GLU A 196 10.76 -11.04 -9.49
N PRO A 197 11.03 -10.63 -8.24
CA PRO A 197 11.25 -11.58 -7.17
C PRO A 197 9.93 -12.18 -6.67
N VAL A 198 10.01 -13.44 -6.26
CA VAL A 198 8.94 -14.13 -5.54
C VAL A 198 9.30 -14.13 -4.06
N ALA A 199 8.34 -13.78 -3.21
CA ALA A 199 8.54 -13.81 -1.77
C ALA A 199 8.67 -15.24 -1.25
N GLU A 200 9.63 -15.44 -0.36
CA GLU A 200 9.86 -16.71 0.36
C GLU A 200 9.82 -16.45 1.86
N ASN A 201 8.97 -17.19 2.58
CA ASN A 201 8.77 -17.00 4.02
C ASN A 201 8.44 -15.54 4.42
N GLY A 202 7.64 -14.86 3.62
CA GLY A 202 7.24 -13.47 3.85
C GLY A 202 8.30 -12.42 3.49
N PHE A 203 9.40 -12.79 2.83
CA PHE A 203 10.48 -11.89 2.46
C PHE A 203 10.77 -11.91 0.97
N VAL A 204 11.12 -10.74 0.44
CA VAL A 204 11.68 -10.57 -0.90
C VAL A 204 13.19 -10.38 -0.76
N GLN A 205 13.97 -11.10 -1.57
CA GLN A 205 15.41 -10.95 -1.63
C GLN A 205 15.83 -10.41 -3.00
N LEU A 206 16.66 -9.37 -3.01
CA LEU A 206 17.27 -8.83 -4.22
C LEU A 206 18.61 -9.52 -4.49
N ASP A 207 18.98 -9.64 -5.77
CA ASP A 207 20.27 -10.21 -6.19
C ASP A 207 21.28 -9.08 -6.44
N ASP A 208 22.20 -8.89 -5.48
CA ASP A 208 23.25 -7.86 -5.52
C ASP A 208 24.23 -8.01 -6.70
N ASN A 209 24.25 -9.16 -7.37
CA ASN A 209 25.13 -9.40 -8.53
C ASN A 209 24.51 -8.94 -9.85
N LYS A 210 23.24 -8.59 -9.88
CA LYS A 210 22.56 -8.12 -11.08
C LYS A 210 22.65 -6.60 -11.20
N PRO A 211 23.04 -6.07 -12.37
CA PRO A 211 23.11 -4.62 -12.58
C PRO A 211 21.70 -4.00 -12.72
N GLY A 212 21.61 -2.71 -12.42
CA GLY A 212 20.39 -1.93 -12.55
C GLY A 212 19.30 -2.42 -11.60
N LEU A 213 18.11 -2.66 -12.11
CA LEU A 213 16.99 -3.22 -11.33
C LEU A 213 17.04 -4.75 -11.22
N GLY A 214 17.99 -5.42 -11.88
CA GLY A 214 18.02 -6.88 -11.94
C GLY A 214 16.95 -7.50 -12.86
N LEU A 215 16.27 -6.68 -13.64
CA LEU A 215 15.20 -7.09 -14.57
C LEU A 215 15.71 -7.17 -16.01
N THR A 216 15.16 -8.12 -16.76
CA THR A 216 15.35 -8.21 -18.22
C THR A 216 13.98 -8.21 -18.89
N MET A 217 13.78 -7.35 -19.87
CA MET A 217 12.53 -7.31 -20.63
C MET A 217 12.45 -8.56 -21.55
N LYS A 218 11.32 -9.23 -21.54
CA LYS A 218 11.06 -10.40 -22.39
C LYS A 218 10.88 -9.97 -23.85
N THR A 219 11.72 -10.49 -24.73
CA THR A 219 11.71 -10.13 -26.17
C THR A 219 10.41 -10.51 -26.86
N GLU A 220 9.83 -11.65 -26.50
CA GLU A 220 8.54 -12.09 -27.02
C GLU A 220 7.40 -11.12 -26.72
N PHE A 221 7.48 -10.36 -25.60
CA PHE A 221 6.51 -9.34 -25.29
C PHE A 221 6.67 -8.12 -26.21
N LEU A 222 7.93 -7.71 -26.51
CA LEU A 222 8.22 -6.61 -27.43
C LEU A 222 7.74 -6.92 -28.86
N ASP A 223 8.00 -8.14 -29.32
CA ASP A 223 7.61 -8.61 -30.65
C ASP A 223 6.09 -8.63 -30.84
N GLN A 224 5.35 -8.94 -29.76
CA GLN A 224 3.89 -9.01 -29.77
C GLN A 224 3.23 -7.63 -29.93
N PHE A 225 3.83 -6.57 -29.43
CA PHE A 225 3.22 -5.24 -29.38
C PHE A 225 3.82 -4.23 -30.38
N ASN A 226 4.82 -4.61 -31.22
CA ASN A 226 5.49 -3.73 -32.17
C ASN A 226 5.91 -2.38 -31.56
N ILE A 227 6.45 -2.41 -30.33
CA ILE A 227 6.70 -1.21 -29.53
C ILE A 227 7.95 -0.46 -30.00
N ILE A 228 8.74 -1.02 -30.94
CA ILE A 228 9.97 -0.40 -31.41
C ILE A 228 9.97 -0.38 -32.96
N GLU A 229 9.65 0.74 -33.56
CA GLU A 229 10.22 1.25 -34.79
C GLU A 229 11.04 2.50 -34.51
#